data_dd2880b9b0eac027c909fe0541b2b57e
#
_entry.id   dd2880b9b0eac027c909fe0541b2b57e
#
_cell.length_a   1.000
_cell.length_b   1.000
_cell.length_c   1.000
_cell.angle_alpha   90.00
_cell.angle_beta   90.00
_cell.angle_gamma   90.00
#
_symmetry.space_group_name_H-M   'P 1'
#
loop_
_entity.id
_entity.type
_entity.pdbx_description
1 polymer ?
#
loop_
_entity_poly.entity_id
_entity_poly.type
_entity_poly.pdbx_seq_one_letter_code
_entity_poly.pdbx_strand_id
1 'polypeptide(L)'
;GVGKTELSKQLAIELFGSADSMIRFDMSEYMEKHSVAKLVGAPPGYVGYDEAGQLTEKVRRNPYSLILLDEVEKAHPDVMHMFLQVLDDGRLTDGQGRTVSFKDAIIIMTSNAGTGKAEASVGFGAAREGRTNSVLGELGNFFSPEFMNRFDGIIEFKALSKENLLQIVDLMLDDVNKRLSSNNIHLDVTDKVKEKLVDLGYDPKMGARPLRRTIQDYIEDAITDYYLENPSEKNLKAVMTSNGKIMIKSKNKLETVDSND
;
A
#
# COMPACT_ATOMS: atom_id res chain seq x y z
N GLY A 1 -1.89 -0.54 6.37
CA GLY A 1 -1.52 -1.95 6.33
C GLY A 1 -2.62 -2.89 5.84
N VAL A 2 -3.74 -2.36 5.32
CA VAL A 2 -4.88 -3.17 4.84
C VAL A 2 -4.98 -3.24 3.31
N GLY A 3 -4.02 -2.66 2.58
CA GLY A 3 -3.91 -2.80 1.13
C GLY A 3 -4.34 -1.59 0.30
N LYS A 4 -4.58 -0.43 0.88
CA LYS A 4 -5.03 0.77 0.15
C LYS A 4 -4.05 1.20 -0.95
N THR A 5 -2.77 1.28 -0.64
CA THR A 5 -1.72 1.65 -1.61
C THR A 5 -1.56 0.59 -2.69
N GLU A 6 -1.63 -0.69 -2.34
CA GLU A 6 -1.55 -1.79 -3.31
C GLU A 6 -2.74 -1.78 -4.28
N LEU A 7 -3.96 -1.53 -3.78
CA LEU A 7 -5.13 -1.36 -4.65
C LEU A 7 -4.93 -0.22 -5.64
N SER A 8 -4.42 0.93 -5.18
CA SER A 8 -4.16 2.08 -6.06
C SER A 8 -3.13 1.76 -7.14
N LYS A 9 -2.08 1.02 -6.79
CA LYS A 9 -1.06 0.56 -7.74
C LYS A 9 -1.65 -0.40 -8.78
N GLN A 10 -2.47 -1.37 -8.37
CA GLN A 10 -3.12 -2.29 -9.30
C GLN A 10 -4.11 -1.57 -10.21
N LEU A 11 -4.85 -0.58 -9.70
CA LEU A 11 -5.71 0.26 -10.54
C LEU A 11 -4.92 1.05 -11.59
N ALA A 12 -3.75 1.60 -11.25
CA ALA A 12 -2.89 2.28 -12.21
C ALA A 12 -2.43 1.35 -13.33
N ILE A 13 -2.09 0.10 -13.01
CA ILE A 13 -1.72 -0.93 -13.98
C ILE A 13 -2.90 -1.25 -14.91
N GLU A 14 -4.09 -1.49 -14.34
CA GLU A 14 -5.29 -1.86 -15.11
C GLU A 14 -5.79 -0.72 -16.02
N LEU A 15 -5.80 0.50 -15.51
CA LEU A 15 -6.39 1.63 -16.23
C LEU A 15 -5.40 2.34 -17.16
N PHE A 16 -4.13 2.39 -16.82
CA PHE A 16 -3.10 3.15 -17.54
C PHE A 16 -1.92 2.29 -18.01
N GLY A 17 -1.95 0.99 -17.76
CA GLY A 17 -0.99 0.01 -18.28
C GLY A 17 0.34 -0.08 -17.52
N SER A 18 0.60 0.76 -16.52
CA SER A 18 1.85 0.76 -15.76
C SER A 18 1.66 1.26 -14.32
N ALA A 19 2.39 0.66 -13.39
CA ALA A 19 2.51 1.17 -12.02
C ALA A 19 3.16 2.56 -11.95
N ASP A 20 3.96 2.93 -12.95
CA ASP A 20 4.61 4.24 -13.06
C ASP A 20 3.61 5.37 -13.37
N SER A 21 2.39 5.03 -13.78
CA SER A 21 1.29 5.99 -13.93
C SER A 21 0.69 6.43 -12.59
N MET A 22 1.08 5.82 -11.48
CA MET A 22 0.70 6.27 -10.14
C MET A 22 1.68 7.33 -9.64
N ILE A 23 1.13 8.48 -9.24
CA ILE A 23 1.85 9.58 -8.59
C ILE A 23 1.40 9.62 -7.14
N ARG A 24 2.31 9.36 -6.21
CA ARG A 24 1.99 9.30 -4.79
C ARG A 24 2.49 10.54 -4.05
N PHE A 25 1.61 11.13 -3.23
CA PHE A 25 1.93 12.17 -2.27
C PHE A 25 1.49 11.74 -0.87
N ASP A 26 2.43 11.73 0.07
CA ASP A 26 2.14 11.55 1.49
C ASP A 26 1.82 12.92 2.09
N MET A 27 0.58 13.10 2.52
CA MET A 27 0.10 14.40 3.04
C MET A 27 0.75 14.78 4.37
N SER A 28 1.44 13.88 5.05
CA SER A 28 2.25 14.21 6.21
C SER A 28 3.43 15.14 5.89
N GLU A 29 3.85 15.19 4.62
CA GLU A 29 4.88 16.11 4.11
C GLU A 29 4.32 17.49 3.71
N TYR A 30 3.00 17.67 3.75
CA TYR A 30 2.28 18.86 3.30
C TYR A 30 1.39 19.43 4.41
N MET A 31 1.91 19.48 5.63
CA MET A 31 1.21 19.96 6.83
C MET A 31 1.29 21.47 7.01
N GLU A 32 2.23 22.10 6.34
CA GLU A 32 2.50 23.53 6.47
C GLU A 32 1.78 24.35 5.39
N LYS A 33 1.46 25.60 5.70
CA LYS A 33 0.76 26.50 4.77
C LYS A 33 1.50 26.67 3.43
N HIS A 34 2.82 26.78 3.47
CA HIS A 34 3.66 26.93 2.27
C HIS A 34 3.74 25.66 1.40
N SER A 35 3.17 24.54 1.85
CA SER A 35 3.16 23.28 1.10
C SER A 35 2.37 23.37 -0.21
N VAL A 36 1.41 24.31 -0.32
CA VAL A 36 0.71 24.58 -1.58
C VAL A 36 1.71 24.97 -2.68
N ALA A 37 2.67 25.83 -2.36
CA ALA A 37 3.70 26.24 -3.31
C ALA A 37 4.60 25.08 -3.78
N LYS A 38 4.82 24.06 -2.94
CA LYS A 38 5.54 22.84 -3.35
C LYS A 38 4.77 22.05 -4.42
N LEU A 39 3.44 22.07 -4.35
CA LEU A 39 2.58 21.28 -5.24
C LEU A 39 2.33 21.99 -6.58
N VAL A 40 2.11 23.29 -6.56
CA VAL A 40 1.75 24.08 -7.76
C VAL A 40 2.88 24.96 -8.28
N GLY A 41 3.95 25.15 -7.53
CA GLY A 41 5.02 26.10 -7.81
C GLY A 41 4.81 27.44 -7.09
N ALA A 42 5.92 28.11 -6.75
CA ALA A 42 5.89 29.42 -6.11
C ALA A 42 5.53 30.51 -7.15
N PRO A 43 4.79 31.57 -6.72
CA PRO A 43 4.51 32.69 -7.60
C PRO A 43 5.77 33.52 -7.91
N PRO A 44 5.74 34.35 -8.96
CA PRO A 44 6.86 35.22 -9.30
C PRO A 44 7.30 36.08 -8.14
N GLY A 45 8.61 36.17 -7.91
CA GLY A 45 9.21 36.97 -6.84
C GLY A 45 9.35 36.26 -5.50
N TYR A 46 8.88 35.01 -5.38
CA TYR A 46 9.05 34.16 -4.19
C TYR A 46 10.19 33.16 -4.36
N VAL A 47 10.76 32.74 -3.23
CA VAL A 47 11.79 31.69 -3.21
C VAL A 47 11.22 30.40 -3.81
N GLY A 48 11.97 29.78 -4.71
CA GLY A 48 11.54 28.54 -5.39
C GLY A 48 10.72 28.77 -6.66
N TYR A 49 10.60 30.01 -7.15
CA TYR A 49 9.86 30.31 -8.39
C TYR A 49 10.40 29.55 -9.61
N ASP A 50 11.70 29.30 -9.68
CA ASP A 50 12.33 28.54 -10.76
C ASP A 50 12.07 27.03 -10.67
N GLU A 51 11.57 26.57 -9.53
CA GLU A 51 11.22 25.16 -9.32
C GLU A 51 9.77 24.89 -9.75
N ALA A 52 9.59 23.88 -10.59
CA ALA A 52 8.25 23.46 -10.99
C ALA A 52 7.48 22.86 -9.80
N GLY A 53 6.16 23.05 -9.77
CA GLY A 53 5.28 22.42 -8.79
C GLY A 53 5.31 20.89 -8.93
N GLN A 54 5.48 20.18 -7.82
CA GLN A 54 5.61 18.71 -7.82
C GLN A 54 4.38 18.01 -8.41
N LEU A 55 3.18 18.48 -8.10
CA LEU A 55 1.93 17.93 -8.62
C LEU A 55 1.67 18.39 -10.06
N THR A 56 1.67 19.68 -10.29
CA THR A 56 1.30 20.27 -11.58
C THR A 56 2.22 19.84 -12.71
N GLU A 57 3.53 19.75 -12.46
CA GLU A 57 4.50 19.33 -13.46
C GLU A 57 4.34 17.85 -13.82
N LYS A 58 4.12 16.97 -12.85
CA LYS A 58 3.92 15.54 -13.11
C LYS A 58 2.65 15.28 -13.91
N VAL A 59 1.55 15.96 -13.59
CA VAL A 59 0.28 15.83 -14.33
C VAL A 59 0.37 16.47 -15.71
N ARG A 60 1.06 17.59 -15.85
CA ARG A 60 1.29 18.22 -17.15
C ARG A 60 2.06 17.30 -18.09
N ARG A 61 3.06 16.60 -17.59
CA ARG A 61 3.86 15.64 -18.39
C ARG A 61 3.12 14.34 -18.67
N ASN A 62 2.30 13.88 -17.74
CA ASN A 62 1.52 12.66 -17.87
C ASN A 62 0.08 12.88 -17.38
N PRO A 63 -0.81 13.36 -18.21
CA PRO A 63 -2.21 13.63 -17.82
C PRO A 63 -3.01 12.37 -17.50
N TYR A 64 -2.64 11.22 -18.06
CA TYR A 64 -3.27 9.92 -17.80
C TYR A 64 -2.57 9.26 -16.61
N SER A 65 -2.87 9.73 -15.41
CA SER A 65 -2.24 9.28 -14.18
C SER A 65 -3.25 9.02 -13.07
N LEU A 66 -2.85 8.16 -12.14
CA LEU A 66 -3.55 7.96 -10.87
C LEU A 66 -2.78 8.72 -9.78
N ILE A 67 -3.44 9.71 -9.19
CA ILE A 67 -2.87 10.53 -8.12
C ILE A 67 -3.34 9.97 -6.79
N LEU A 68 -2.41 9.43 -6.01
CA LEU A 68 -2.67 8.92 -4.66
C LEU A 68 -2.24 9.93 -3.62
N LEU A 69 -3.21 10.43 -2.86
CA LEU A 69 -2.99 11.30 -1.70
C LEU A 69 -3.14 10.47 -0.43
N ASP A 70 -2.02 10.12 0.18
CA ASP A 70 -1.98 9.30 1.39
C ASP A 70 -2.12 10.16 2.65
N GLU A 71 -2.88 9.67 3.63
CA GLU A 71 -3.08 10.33 4.93
C GLU A 71 -3.61 11.76 4.82
N VAL A 72 -4.71 11.94 4.07
CA VAL A 72 -5.27 13.27 3.74
C VAL A 72 -5.67 14.09 4.98
N GLU A 73 -5.98 13.46 6.11
CA GLU A 73 -6.27 14.12 7.38
C GLU A 73 -5.10 14.94 7.94
N LYS A 74 -3.89 14.68 7.47
CA LYS A 74 -2.66 15.40 7.89
C LYS A 74 -2.37 16.64 7.05
N ALA A 75 -2.99 16.79 5.88
CA ALA A 75 -2.75 17.91 5.00
C ALA A 75 -3.17 19.25 5.64
N HIS A 76 -2.40 20.31 5.35
CA HIS A 76 -2.83 21.66 5.71
C HIS A 76 -4.17 21.99 5.02
N PRO A 77 -5.09 22.74 5.67
CA PRO A 77 -6.37 23.12 5.08
C PRO A 77 -6.26 23.80 3.70
N ASP A 78 -5.25 24.61 3.48
CA ASP A 78 -5.01 25.27 2.18
C ASP A 78 -4.68 24.27 1.06
N VAL A 79 -3.99 23.18 1.39
CA VAL A 79 -3.73 22.07 0.46
C VAL A 79 -5.04 21.37 0.09
N MET A 80 -5.91 21.14 1.06
CA MET A 80 -7.22 20.55 0.80
C MET A 80 -8.13 21.45 -0.01
N HIS A 81 -8.10 22.77 0.21
CA HIS A 81 -8.80 23.75 -0.63
C HIS A 81 -8.33 23.73 -2.08
N MET A 82 -7.04 23.57 -2.30
CA MET A 82 -6.48 23.40 -3.65
C MET A 82 -7.05 22.17 -4.34
N PHE A 83 -7.10 21.03 -3.65
CA PHE A 83 -7.70 19.81 -4.21
C PHE A 83 -9.20 19.92 -4.43
N LEU A 84 -9.93 20.65 -3.59
CA LEU A 84 -11.35 20.95 -3.84
C LEU A 84 -11.52 21.68 -5.17
N GLN A 85 -10.67 22.65 -5.48
CA GLN A 85 -10.66 23.34 -6.77
C GLN A 85 -10.40 22.36 -7.92
N VAL A 86 -9.47 21.42 -7.77
CA VAL A 86 -9.22 20.37 -8.77
C VAL A 86 -10.47 19.54 -9.02
N LEU A 87 -11.16 19.13 -7.95
CA LEU A 87 -12.38 18.32 -8.05
C LEU A 87 -13.54 19.09 -8.69
N ASP A 88 -13.61 20.40 -8.48
CA ASP A 88 -14.66 21.25 -9.04
C ASP A 88 -14.39 21.63 -10.50
N ASP A 89 -13.21 22.14 -10.80
CA ASP A 89 -12.87 22.75 -12.08
C ASP A 89 -12.14 21.78 -13.02
N GLY A 90 -11.58 20.69 -12.49
CA GLY A 90 -10.77 19.75 -13.24
C GLY A 90 -9.45 20.33 -13.74
N ARG A 91 -8.98 21.43 -13.14
CA ARG A 91 -7.76 22.13 -13.52
C ARG A 91 -7.16 22.94 -12.38
N LEU A 92 -5.85 23.19 -12.47
CA LEU A 92 -5.12 24.12 -11.61
C LEU A 92 -4.27 25.04 -12.44
N THR A 93 -4.08 26.26 -11.96
CA THR A 93 -3.07 27.19 -12.49
C THR A 93 -1.78 27.03 -11.69
N ASP A 94 -0.66 26.76 -12.35
CA ASP A 94 0.64 26.66 -11.70
C ASP A 94 1.26 28.04 -11.38
N GLY A 95 2.39 28.03 -10.67
CA GLY A 95 3.10 29.25 -10.29
C GLY A 95 3.61 30.09 -11.46
N GLN A 96 3.67 29.53 -12.66
CA GLN A 96 4.07 30.23 -13.89
C GLN A 96 2.87 30.71 -14.72
N GLY A 97 1.65 30.57 -14.19
CA GLY A 97 0.42 31.00 -14.85
C GLY A 97 -0.11 30.00 -15.89
N ARG A 98 0.46 28.79 -15.98
CA ARG A 98 -0.02 27.75 -16.90
C ARG A 98 -1.20 27.01 -16.30
N THR A 99 -2.20 26.72 -17.11
CA THR A 99 -3.33 25.88 -16.70
C THR A 99 -3.01 24.42 -16.94
N VAL A 100 -3.11 23.60 -15.90
CA VAL A 100 -2.90 22.15 -15.95
C VAL A 100 -4.23 21.44 -15.79
N SER A 101 -4.59 20.57 -16.75
CA SER A 101 -5.83 19.79 -16.74
C SER A 101 -5.64 18.50 -15.92
N PHE A 102 -6.63 18.20 -15.08
CA PHE A 102 -6.75 16.96 -14.30
C PHE A 102 -7.91 16.07 -14.78
N LYS A 103 -8.52 16.40 -15.92
CA LYS A 103 -9.73 15.70 -16.40
C LYS A 103 -9.50 14.24 -16.74
N ASP A 104 -8.28 13.87 -17.14
CA ASP A 104 -7.91 12.50 -17.47
C ASP A 104 -7.23 11.77 -16.32
N ALA A 105 -7.08 12.42 -15.18
CA ALA A 105 -6.50 11.85 -13.97
C ALA A 105 -7.56 11.23 -13.07
N ILE A 106 -7.16 10.21 -12.32
CA ILE A 106 -7.95 9.63 -11.23
C ILE A 106 -7.29 10.04 -9.92
N ILE A 107 -8.08 10.57 -8.99
CA ILE A 107 -7.60 11.00 -7.67
C ILE A 107 -8.15 10.04 -6.63
N ILE A 108 -7.23 9.41 -5.90
CA ILE A 108 -7.55 8.55 -4.75
C ILE A 108 -6.98 9.20 -3.49
N MET A 109 -7.82 9.35 -2.49
CA MET A 109 -7.45 9.85 -1.18
C MET A 109 -7.57 8.73 -0.16
N THR A 110 -6.56 8.53 0.67
CA THR A 110 -6.61 7.57 1.77
C THR A 110 -6.61 8.28 3.10
N SER A 111 -7.31 7.71 4.07
CA SER A 111 -7.38 8.21 5.43
C SER A 111 -7.42 7.07 6.43
N ASN A 112 -6.83 7.28 7.59
CA ASN A 112 -6.97 6.42 8.76
C ASN A 112 -8.00 6.97 9.76
N ALA A 113 -8.78 7.99 9.38
CA ALA A 113 -9.87 8.49 10.18
C ALA A 113 -10.86 7.35 10.47
N GLY A 114 -11.31 7.24 11.71
CA GLY A 114 -12.26 6.21 12.13
C GLY A 114 -11.65 4.92 12.69
N THR A 115 -10.33 4.76 12.68
CA THR A 115 -9.68 3.53 13.18
C THR A 115 -9.47 3.49 14.69
N GLY A 116 -9.60 4.62 15.38
CA GLY A 116 -9.25 4.77 16.81
C GLY A 116 -10.36 4.48 17.83
N LYS A 117 -11.61 4.27 17.41
CA LYS A 117 -12.77 4.14 18.32
C LYS A 117 -13.48 2.79 18.31
N ALA A 118 -12.96 1.79 17.61
CA ALA A 118 -13.58 0.47 17.58
C ALA A 118 -13.41 -0.35 18.88
N GLU A 119 -12.62 0.12 19.85
CA GLU A 119 -12.33 -0.60 21.10
C GLU A 119 -13.24 -0.24 22.29
N ALA A 120 -14.17 0.70 22.17
CA ALA A 120 -14.92 1.21 23.30
C ALA A 120 -16.42 0.87 23.33
N SER A 121 -16.90 -0.13 22.59
CA SER A 121 -18.28 -0.62 22.79
C SER A 121 -18.35 -2.15 22.83
N VAL A 122 -17.92 -2.71 23.96
CA VAL A 122 -18.35 -4.05 24.36
C VAL A 122 -19.75 -3.89 24.94
N GLY A 123 -20.73 -3.90 24.07
CA GLY A 123 -22.14 -3.93 24.41
C GLY A 123 -22.85 -4.88 23.45
N PHE A 124 -23.34 -5.99 23.99
CA PHE A 124 -24.15 -6.97 23.28
C PHE A 124 -25.33 -6.27 22.57
N GLY A 125 -25.41 -6.38 21.24
CA GLY A 125 -26.66 -6.23 20.53
C GLY A 125 -26.86 -5.03 19.60
N ALA A 126 -25.83 -4.31 19.18
CA ALA A 126 -26.00 -3.26 18.17
C ALA A 126 -25.49 -3.72 16.79
N ALA A 127 -26.46 -3.96 15.93
CA ALA A 127 -26.33 -4.47 14.58
C ALA A 127 -25.46 -3.62 13.65
N ARG A 128 -25.04 -4.28 12.59
CA ARG A 128 -24.20 -3.87 11.45
C ARG A 128 -24.46 -2.49 10.81
N GLU A 129 -25.55 -1.81 11.12
CA GLU A 129 -25.91 -0.49 10.57
C GLU A 129 -25.19 0.70 11.24
N GLY A 130 -24.67 0.52 12.47
CA GLY A 130 -24.01 1.61 13.21
C GLY A 130 -22.56 1.90 12.80
N ARG A 131 -21.90 0.99 12.06
CA ARG A 131 -20.47 1.13 11.71
C ARG A 131 -20.23 2.04 10.49
N THR A 132 -21.09 1.95 9.49
CA THR A 132 -20.98 2.79 8.29
C THR A 132 -21.26 4.26 8.62
N ASN A 133 -22.18 4.52 9.54
CA ASN A 133 -22.49 5.88 10.00
C ASN A 133 -21.35 6.50 10.86
N SER A 134 -20.55 5.69 11.55
CA SER A 134 -19.43 6.21 12.36
C SER A 134 -18.25 6.66 11.49
N VAL A 135 -17.91 5.93 10.43
CA VAL A 135 -16.82 6.29 9.51
C VAL A 135 -17.17 7.55 8.72
N LEU A 136 -18.38 7.64 8.18
CA LEU A 136 -18.85 8.85 7.49
C LEU A 136 -18.92 10.06 8.43
N GLY A 137 -19.36 9.86 9.68
CA GLY A 137 -19.38 10.90 10.71
C GLY A 137 -18.00 11.38 11.09
N GLU A 138 -17.02 10.49 11.18
CA GLU A 138 -15.63 10.85 11.49
C GLU A 138 -14.93 11.55 10.32
N LEU A 139 -15.21 11.12 9.08
CA LEU A 139 -14.74 11.84 7.90
C LEU A 139 -15.31 13.26 7.84
N GLY A 140 -16.54 13.47 8.26
CA GLY A 140 -17.16 14.79 8.38
C GLY A 140 -16.49 15.74 9.38
N ASN A 141 -15.71 15.22 10.33
CA ASN A 141 -14.88 16.03 11.23
C ASN A 141 -13.62 16.56 10.56
N PHE A 142 -13.13 15.90 9.50
CA PHE A 142 -11.93 16.28 8.76
C PHE A 142 -12.24 17.01 7.45
N PHE A 143 -13.36 16.68 6.82
CA PHE A 143 -13.74 17.21 5.52
C PHE A 143 -15.08 17.94 5.61
N SER A 144 -15.17 19.10 4.95
CA SER A 144 -16.45 19.80 4.83
C SER A 144 -17.47 18.97 4.04
N PRO A 145 -18.79 19.16 4.26
CA PRO A 145 -19.81 18.52 3.46
C PRO A 145 -19.65 18.78 1.95
N GLU A 146 -19.20 19.97 1.58
CA GLU A 146 -18.92 20.34 0.19
C GLU A 146 -17.83 19.44 -0.40
N PHE A 147 -16.74 19.21 0.32
CA PHE A 147 -15.67 18.33 -0.10
C PHE A 147 -16.14 16.88 -0.25
N MET A 148 -16.92 16.38 0.72
CA MET A 148 -17.48 15.02 0.72
C MET A 148 -18.39 14.76 -0.48
N ASN A 149 -19.14 15.77 -0.92
CA ASN A 149 -20.06 15.67 -2.06
C ASN A 149 -19.34 15.58 -3.42
N ARG A 150 -18.04 15.86 -3.46
CA ARG A 150 -17.24 15.79 -4.71
C ARG A 150 -16.65 14.41 -4.97
N PHE A 151 -16.70 13.51 -3.99
CA PHE A 151 -16.24 12.14 -4.20
C PHE A 151 -17.26 11.33 -5.00
N ASP A 152 -16.78 10.59 -5.99
CA ASP A 152 -17.59 9.64 -6.75
C ASP A 152 -17.90 8.37 -5.93
N GLY A 153 -17.06 8.03 -4.96
CA GLY A 153 -17.26 6.90 -4.07
C GLY A 153 -16.36 6.95 -2.84
N ILE A 154 -16.83 6.35 -1.77
CA ILE A 154 -16.09 6.19 -0.51
C ILE A 154 -16.06 4.70 -0.19
N ILE A 155 -14.86 4.16 -0.02
CA ILE A 155 -14.63 2.73 0.22
C ILE A 155 -14.00 2.55 1.59
N GLU A 156 -14.67 1.78 2.43
CA GLU A 156 -14.15 1.38 3.73
C GLU A 156 -13.34 0.09 3.62
N PHE A 157 -12.07 0.13 4.06
CA PHE A 157 -11.24 -1.06 4.18
C PHE A 157 -11.42 -1.70 5.55
N LYS A 158 -11.66 -3.00 5.55
CA LYS A 158 -11.81 -3.80 6.77
C LYS A 158 -10.47 -4.33 7.23
N ALA A 159 -10.36 -4.63 8.54
CA ALA A 159 -9.25 -5.38 9.08
C ALA A 159 -9.09 -6.72 8.36
N LEU A 160 -7.84 -7.14 8.12
CA LEU A 160 -7.53 -8.39 7.43
C LEU A 160 -7.79 -9.58 8.37
N SER A 161 -8.47 -10.60 7.85
CA SER A 161 -8.62 -11.89 8.52
C SER A 161 -7.33 -12.73 8.38
N LYS A 162 -7.20 -13.78 9.19
CA LYS A 162 -6.10 -14.75 9.05
C LYS A 162 -6.08 -15.38 7.66
N GLU A 163 -7.23 -15.68 7.10
CA GLU A 163 -7.38 -16.22 5.74
C GLU A 163 -6.86 -15.25 4.68
N ASN A 164 -7.21 -13.97 4.80
CA ASN A 164 -6.68 -12.93 3.90
C ASN A 164 -5.16 -12.81 4.01
N LEU A 165 -4.61 -12.88 5.22
CA LEU A 165 -3.16 -12.82 5.46
C LEU A 165 -2.44 -14.01 4.83
N LEU A 166 -2.99 -15.21 4.90
CA LEU A 166 -2.45 -16.39 4.23
C LEU A 166 -2.45 -16.25 2.71
N GLN A 167 -3.50 -15.69 2.13
CA GLN A 167 -3.55 -15.38 0.69
C GLN A 167 -2.50 -14.35 0.29
N ILE A 168 -2.27 -13.34 1.11
CA ILE A 168 -1.21 -12.34 0.89
C ILE A 168 0.17 -13.00 0.93
N VAL A 169 0.41 -13.88 1.89
CA VAL A 169 1.65 -14.67 1.96
C VAL A 169 1.85 -15.49 0.70
N ASP A 170 0.81 -16.17 0.21
CA ASP A 170 0.87 -16.95 -1.05
C ASP A 170 1.29 -16.07 -2.23
N LEU A 171 0.68 -14.89 -2.41
CA LEU A 171 1.04 -13.95 -3.47
C LEU A 171 2.49 -13.47 -3.35
N MET A 172 2.95 -13.17 -2.13
CA MET A 172 4.33 -12.75 -1.90
C MET A 172 5.34 -13.87 -2.17
N LEU A 173 5.00 -15.11 -1.82
CA LEU A 173 5.83 -16.28 -2.11
C LEU A 173 5.88 -16.60 -3.61
N ASP A 174 4.79 -16.39 -4.34
CA ASP A 174 4.78 -16.49 -5.80
C ASP A 174 5.73 -15.47 -6.44
N ASP A 175 5.78 -14.26 -5.92
CA ASP A 175 6.73 -13.23 -6.36
C ASP A 175 8.19 -13.62 -6.04
N VAL A 176 8.43 -14.24 -4.89
CA VAL A 176 9.75 -14.83 -4.56
C VAL A 176 10.13 -15.88 -5.59
N ASN A 177 9.22 -16.83 -5.89
CA ASN A 177 9.46 -17.87 -6.88
C ASN A 177 9.71 -17.32 -8.28
N LYS A 178 9.02 -16.28 -8.70
CA LYS A 178 9.28 -15.61 -9.99
C LYS A 178 10.71 -15.08 -10.07
N ARG A 179 11.22 -14.47 -8.99
CA ARG A 179 12.60 -14.00 -8.93
C ARG A 179 13.61 -15.15 -8.90
N LEU A 180 13.32 -16.23 -8.18
CA LEU A 180 14.19 -17.41 -8.11
C LEU A 180 14.26 -18.18 -9.43
N SER A 181 13.20 -18.11 -10.25
CA SER A 181 13.15 -18.81 -11.54
C SER A 181 14.23 -18.36 -12.53
N SER A 182 14.72 -17.12 -12.42
CA SER A 182 15.85 -16.63 -13.23
C SER A 182 17.14 -17.43 -13.00
N ASN A 183 17.30 -18.05 -11.83
CA ASN A 183 18.39 -18.95 -11.47
C ASN A 183 17.99 -20.43 -11.49
N ASN A 184 16.84 -20.76 -12.08
CA ASN A 184 16.25 -22.10 -12.10
C ASN A 184 15.98 -22.70 -10.70
N ILE A 185 15.78 -21.84 -9.70
CA ILE A 185 15.47 -22.27 -8.34
C ILE A 185 13.95 -22.25 -8.16
N HIS A 186 13.40 -23.30 -7.56
CA HIS A 186 12.00 -23.39 -7.16
C HIS A 186 11.91 -23.67 -5.66
N LEU A 187 11.03 -22.95 -4.97
CA LEU A 187 10.77 -23.07 -3.55
C LEU A 187 9.33 -23.51 -3.31
N ASP A 188 9.14 -24.63 -2.61
CA ASP A 188 7.89 -25.00 -2.00
C ASP A 188 7.87 -24.58 -0.54
N VAL A 189 6.74 -24.11 -0.05
CA VAL A 189 6.56 -23.67 1.34
C VAL A 189 5.40 -24.45 1.95
N THR A 190 5.63 -25.07 3.12
CA THR A 190 4.58 -25.80 3.83
C THR A 190 3.56 -24.85 4.45
N ASP A 191 2.33 -25.35 4.67
CA ASP A 191 1.26 -24.56 5.29
C ASP A 191 1.63 -24.10 6.71
N LYS A 192 2.34 -24.93 7.47
CA LYS A 192 2.86 -24.55 8.80
C LYS A 192 3.82 -23.37 8.74
N VAL A 193 4.69 -23.31 7.73
CA VAL A 193 5.59 -22.19 7.51
C VAL A 193 4.80 -20.93 7.15
N LYS A 194 3.80 -21.05 6.29
CA LYS A 194 2.92 -19.91 5.93
C LYS A 194 2.20 -19.35 7.14
N GLU A 195 1.65 -20.20 7.99
CA GLU A 195 1.02 -19.78 9.26
C GLU A 195 2.02 -19.08 10.19
N LYS A 196 3.24 -19.59 10.29
CA LYS A 196 4.30 -18.97 11.08
C LYS A 196 4.67 -17.58 10.54
N LEU A 197 4.76 -17.42 9.23
CA LEU A 197 5.02 -16.13 8.59
C LEU A 197 3.91 -15.11 8.89
N VAL A 198 2.66 -15.55 8.87
CA VAL A 198 1.53 -14.69 9.26
C VAL A 198 1.65 -14.25 10.72
N ASP A 199 1.95 -15.16 11.64
CA ASP A 199 2.09 -14.85 13.06
C ASP A 199 3.24 -13.87 13.33
N LEU A 200 4.35 -14.02 12.62
CA LEU A 200 5.52 -13.14 12.74
C LEU A 200 5.35 -11.79 12.05
N GLY A 201 4.59 -11.78 10.95
CA GLY A 201 4.46 -10.63 10.06
C GLY A 201 3.18 -9.81 10.22
N TYR A 202 2.33 -10.13 11.17
CA TYR A 202 1.12 -9.37 11.46
C TYR A 202 1.30 -8.52 12.72
N ASP A 203 0.89 -7.27 12.61
CA ASP A 203 0.82 -6.35 13.74
C ASP A 203 -0.56 -5.68 13.75
N PRO A 204 -1.31 -5.66 14.88
CA PRO A 204 -2.63 -5.06 14.96
C PRO A 204 -2.70 -3.59 14.54
N LYS A 205 -1.61 -2.83 14.71
CA LYS A 205 -1.52 -1.41 14.33
C LYS A 205 -1.08 -1.21 12.89
N MET A 206 -0.16 -2.05 12.42
CA MET A 206 0.46 -1.93 11.10
C MET A 206 -0.16 -2.85 10.05
N GLY A 207 -1.02 -3.79 10.46
CA GLY A 207 -1.65 -4.77 9.59
C GLY A 207 -0.64 -5.71 8.96
N ALA A 208 -0.70 -5.89 7.66
CA ALA A 208 0.17 -6.77 6.89
C ALA A 208 1.51 -6.13 6.45
N ARG A 209 1.77 -4.86 6.80
CA ARG A 209 3.01 -4.17 6.39
C ARG A 209 4.28 -4.93 6.75
N PRO A 210 4.43 -5.53 7.95
CA PRO A 210 5.64 -6.25 8.31
C PRO A 210 5.85 -7.56 7.54
N LEU A 211 4.82 -8.10 6.88
CA LEU A 211 4.91 -9.38 6.16
C LEU A 211 6.01 -9.43 5.11
N ARG A 212 6.19 -8.36 4.34
CA ARG A 212 7.24 -8.28 3.31
C ARG A 212 8.63 -8.47 3.92
N ARG A 213 8.91 -7.76 5.01
CA ARG A 213 10.18 -7.88 5.71
C ARG A 213 10.33 -9.25 6.37
N THR A 214 9.26 -9.78 6.92
CA THR A 214 9.23 -11.12 7.52
C THR A 214 9.60 -12.18 6.49
N ILE A 215 9.01 -12.14 5.30
CA ILE A 215 9.34 -13.07 4.21
C ILE A 215 10.80 -12.89 3.77
N GLN A 216 11.28 -11.65 3.67
CA GLN A 216 12.68 -11.40 3.34
C GLN A 216 13.61 -12.02 4.39
N ASP A 217 13.39 -11.76 5.67
CA ASP A 217 14.27 -12.20 6.76
C ASP A 217 14.23 -13.73 6.96
N TYR A 218 13.06 -14.36 6.84
CA TYR A 218 12.89 -15.79 7.15
C TYR A 218 12.90 -16.71 5.94
N ILE A 219 12.67 -16.20 4.74
CA ILE A 219 12.63 -16.99 3.51
C ILE A 219 13.76 -16.61 2.57
N GLU A 220 13.83 -15.37 2.11
CA GLU A 220 14.81 -14.95 1.10
C GLU A 220 16.25 -15.04 1.61
N ASP A 221 16.51 -14.56 2.82
CA ASP A 221 17.83 -14.66 3.45
C ASP A 221 18.21 -16.11 3.72
N ALA A 222 17.26 -16.93 4.19
CA ALA A 222 17.49 -18.35 4.41
C ALA A 222 17.80 -19.13 3.13
N ILE A 223 17.16 -18.78 2.02
CA ILE A 223 17.47 -19.34 0.69
C ILE A 223 18.87 -18.95 0.26
N THR A 224 19.23 -17.70 0.44
CA THR A 224 20.57 -17.20 0.08
C THR A 224 21.66 -17.94 0.84
N ASP A 225 21.53 -18.11 2.15
CA ASP A 225 22.47 -18.84 2.98
C ASP A 225 22.57 -20.31 2.55
N TYR A 226 21.43 -20.95 2.30
CA TYR A 226 21.39 -22.34 1.85
C TYR A 226 22.03 -22.52 0.48
N TYR A 227 21.77 -21.61 -0.45
CA TYR A 227 22.31 -21.66 -1.82
C TYR A 227 23.83 -21.47 -1.86
N LEU A 228 24.39 -20.63 -1.01
CA LEU A 228 25.83 -20.45 -0.89
C LEU A 228 26.54 -21.74 -0.46
N GLU A 229 25.91 -22.52 0.39
CA GLU A 229 26.46 -23.81 0.84
C GLU A 229 26.14 -24.98 -0.11
N ASN A 230 25.06 -24.88 -0.86
CA ASN A 230 24.54 -25.95 -1.74
C ASN A 230 24.15 -25.43 -3.13
N PRO A 231 25.09 -24.91 -3.93
CA PRO A 231 24.77 -24.22 -5.19
C PRO A 231 24.21 -25.12 -6.30
N SER A 232 24.33 -26.43 -6.17
CA SER A 232 23.76 -27.40 -7.12
C SER A 232 22.29 -27.73 -6.86
N GLU A 233 21.79 -27.41 -5.68
CA GLU A 233 20.40 -27.70 -5.31
C GLU A 233 19.46 -26.63 -5.86
N LYS A 234 18.50 -27.04 -6.70
CA LYS A 234 17.56 -26.15 -7.40
C LYS A 234 16.13 -26.26 -6.90
N ASN A 235 15.74 -27.41 -6.35
CA ASN A 235 14.42 -27.65 -5.79
C ASN A 235 14.50 -27.61 -4.27
N LEU A 236 13.98 -26.52 -3.69
CA LEU A 236 14.06 -26.23 -2.26
C LEU A 236 12.68 -26.33 -1.62
N LYS A 237 12.66 -26.60 -0.32
CA LYS A 237 11.47 -26.61 0.50
C LYS A 237 11.72 -25.90 1.81
N ALA A 238 10.83 -24.98 2.19
CA ALA A 238 10.79 -24.36 3.50
C ALA A 238 9.89 -25.18 4.43
N VAL A 239 10.43 -25.65 5.54
CA VAL A 239 9.77 -26.49 6.52
C VAL A 239 9.92 -25.96 7.94
N MET A 240 9.02 -26.37 8.84
CA MET A 240 9.13 -26.09 10.26
C MET A 240 9.98 -27.17 10.94
N THR A 241 10.95 -26.74 11.73
CA THR A 241 11.69 -27.64 12.61
C THR A 241 10.87 -28.00 13.85
N SER A 242 11.31 -29.06 14.57
CA SER A 242 10.71 -29.44 15.87
C SER A 242 10.75 -28.31 16.90
N ASN A 243 11.71 -27.39 16.79
CA ASN A 243 11.87 -26.23 17.66
C ASN A 243 11.06 -24.99 17.21
N GLY A 244 10.19 -25.16 16.20
CA GLY A 244 9.36 -24.07 15.70
C GLY A 244 10.09 -23.02 14.87
N LYS A 245 11.24 -23.36 14.28
CA LYS A 245 12.00 -22.49 13.38
C LYS A 245 11.76 -22.86 11.91
N ILE A 246 11.85 -21.89 11.04
CA ILE A 246 11.78 -22.09 9.57
C ILE A 246 13.16 -22.53 9.08
N MET A 247 13.20 -23.59 8.29
CA MET A 247 14.41 -24.13 7.70
C MET A 247 14.24 -24.44 6.23
N ILE A 248 15.26 -24.16 5.43
CA ILE A 248 15.33 -24.52 4.01
C ILE A 248 16.01 -25.88 3.86
N LYS A 249 15.42 -26.75 3.07
CA LYS A 249 15.95 -28.08 2.72
C LYS A 249 15.90 -28.32 1.21
N SER A 250 16.71 -29.26 0.73
CA SER A 250 16.53 -29.80 -0.61
C SER A 250 15.30 -30.71 -0.65
N LYS A 251 14.44 -30.50 -1.65
CA LYS A 251 13.26 -31.35 -1.87
C LYS A 251 13.66 -32.78 -2.24
N ASN A 252 14.79 -32.96 -2.94
CA ASN A 252 15.27 -34.29 -3.40
C ASN A 252 15.81 -35.17 -2.27
N LYS A 253 16.21 -34.58 -1.12
CA LYS A 253 16.69 -35.36 0.04
C LYS A 253 15.57 -35.91 0.94
N LEU A 254 14.33 -35.48 0.73
CA LEU A 254 13.15 -35.97 1.47
C LEU A 254 12.63 -37.30 0.93
N GLU A 255 12.87 -37.61 -0.35
CA GLU A 255 12.42 -38.89 -0.97
C GLU A 255 13.29 -40.10 -0.59
N THR A 256 14.47 -39.87 0.00
CA THR A 256 15.38 -40.98 0.40
C THR A 256 15.24 -41.42 1.85
N VAL A 257 14.44 -40.77 2.68
CA VAL A 257 14.22 -41.16 4.08
C VAL A 257 12.95 -42.00 4.30
N ASP A 258 11.97 -41.91 3.41
CA ASP A 258 10.70 -42.64 3.50
C ASP A 258 10.67 -44.01 2.75
N SER A 259 11.82 -44.47 2.21
CA SER A 259 11.89 -45.76 1.50
C SER A 259 12.65 -46.85 2.24
N ASN A 260 12.93 -46.69 3.54
CA ASN A 260 13.44 -47.75 4.41
C ASN A 260 12.67 -47.73 5.75
N ASP A 261 11.49 -48.33 5.73
CA ASP A 261 10.91 -49.17 6.80
C ASP A 261 9.73 -49.99 6.24
#